data_ee2c62c82025c26d8516247e07c61f6a
#
_entry.id   ee2c62c82025c26d8516247e07c61f6a
#
_cell.length_a   1.000
_cell.length_b   1.000
_cell.length_c   1.000
_cell.angle_alpha   90.00
_cell.angle_beta   90.00
_cell.angle_gamma   90.00
#
_symmetry.space_group_name_H-M   'P 1'
#
loop_
_entity.id
_entity.type
_entity.pdbx_description
1 polymer ?
#
loop_
_entity_poly.entity_id
_entity_poly.type
_entity_poly.pdbx_seq_one_letter_code
_entity_poly.pdbx_strand_id
1 'polypeptide(L)'
;MLASPYPVPDLRVYRVAMTLGWLAGAAAGAWVLVSPPVSYEGLGAVLTGVWGAFLAAGSAIVAVSHAARKYKSEVPGLILALGGVSIYAYLSWEQTLTTSPGAGPRACLLLVLAALIIGRIRLLMHIDRQARRMASLRDGGTGE
;
A
#
# COMPACT_ATOMS: atom_id res chain seq x y z
N MET A 1 -11.26 -25.39 25.31
CA MET A 1 -10.94 -24.83 23.98
C MET A 1 -12.22 -24.26 23.39
N LEU A 2 -12.42 -22.94 23.49
CA LEU A 2 -13.58 -22.28 22.87
C LEU A 2 -13.23 -22.12 21.39
N ALA A 3 -13.93 -22.83 20.51
CA ALA A 3 -13.82 -22.64 19.08
C ALA A 3 -14.22 -21.19 18.75
N SER A 4 -13.36 -20.47 18.02
CA SER A 4 -13.67 -19.11 17.56
C SER A 4 -14.96 -19.16 16.72
N PRO A 5 -15.98 -18.35 17.03
CA PRO A 5 -17.22 -18.32 16.27
C PRO A 5 -17.08 -17.68 14.88
N TYR A 6 -15.90 -17.16 14.56
CA TYR A 6 -15.65 -16.53 13.26
C TYR A 6 -15.08 -17.54 12.29
N PRO A 7 -15.66 -17.69 11.08
CA PRO A 7 -15.07 -18.52 10.04
C PRO A 7 -13.64 -18.02 9.74
N VAL A 8 -12.68 -18.91 9.82
CA VAL A 8 -11.31 -18.60 9.42
C VAL A 8 -11.34 -18.24 7.94
N PRO A 9 -11.00 -16.99 7.56
CA PRO A 9 -11.07 -16.60 6.16
C PRO A 9 -10.16 -17.52 5.34
N ASP A 10 -10.63 -17.94 4.15
CA ASP A 10 -9.80 -18.73 3.24
C ASP A 10 -8.57 -17.91 2.84
N LEU A 11 -7.43 -18.27 3.42
CA LEU A 11 -6.15 -17.58 3.22
C LEU A 11 -5.73 -17.55 1.74
N ARG A 12 -6.28 -18.45 0.90
CA ARG A 12 -6.01 -18.45 -0.54
C ARG A 12 -6.79 -17.33 -1.22
N VAL A 13 -8.09 -17.23 -0.94
CA VAL A 13 -8.96 -16.17 -1.50
C VAL A 13 -8.44 -14.79 -1.09
N TYR A 14 -8.13 -14.61 0.19
CA TYR A 14 -7.54 -13.36 0.68
C TYR A 14 -6.25 -13.00 -0.07
N ARG A 15 -5.36 -13.96 -0.25
CA ARG A 15 -4.09 -13.74 -0.93
C ARG A 15 -4.27 -13.36 -2.39
N VAL A 16 -5.13 -14.07 -3.11
CA VAL A 16 -5.45 -13.77 -4.51
C VAL A 16 -6.03 -12.37 -4.64
N ALA A 17 -7.02 -12.04 -3.81
CA ALA A 17 -7.66 -10.72 -3.83
C ALA A 17 -6.65 -9.59 -3.56
N MET A 18 -5.77 -9.75 -2.56
CA MET A 18 -4.73 -8.76 -2.25
C MET A 18 -3.71 -8.63 -3.37
N THR A 19 -3.26 -9.73 -3.96
CA THR A 19 -2.32 -9.69 -5.09
C THR A 19 -2.94 -8.99 -6.29
N LEU A 20 -4.19 -9.32 -6.62
CA LEU A 20 -4.92 -8.66 -7.72
C LEU A 20 -5.11 -7.16 -7.46
N GLY A 21 -5.43 -6.77 -6.22
CA GLY A 21 -5.54 -5.37 -5.83
C GLY A 21 -4.24 -4.60 -6.05
N TRP A 22 -3.09 -5.17 -5.67
CA TRP A 22 -1.80 -4.55 -5.88
C TRP A 22 -1.36 -4.54 -7.36
N LEU A 23 -1.71 -5.56 -8.13
CA LEU A 23 -1.50 -5.55 -9.58
C LEU A 23 -2.33 -4.45 -10.27
N ALA A 24 -3.58 -4.27 -9.84
CA ALA A 24 -4.41 -3.16 -10.33
C ALA A 24 -3.80 -1.79 -9.97
N GLY A 25 -3.24 -1.64 -8.75
CA GLY A 25 -2.51 -0.44 -8.35
C GLY A 25 -1.27 -0.19 -9.21
N ALA A 26 -0.50 -1.24 -9.53
CA ALA A 26 0.65 -1.13 -10.43
C ALA A 26 0.23 -0.72 -11.85
N ALA A 27 -0.84 -1.32 -12.38
CA ALA A 27 -1.40 -0.96 -13.68
C ALA A 27 -1.91 0.48 -13.70
N ALA A 28 -2.60 0.94 -12.65
CA ALA A 28 -3.06 2.33 -12.55
C ALA A 28 -1.89 3.32 -12.54
N GLY A 29 -0.83 3.04 -11.78
CA GLY A 29 0.38 3.88 -11.76
C GLY A 29 1.08 3.92 -13.13
N ALA A 30 1.21 2.76 -13.80
CA ALA A 30 1.79 2.67 -15.13
C ALA A 30 0.93 3.41 -16.17
N TRP A 31 -0.40 3.32 -16.07
CA TRP A 31 -1.31 4.03 -16.97
C TRP A 31 -1.12 5.53 -16.91
N VAL A 32 -0.94 6.09 -15.72
CA VAL A 32 -0.69 7.52 -15.53
C VAL A 32 0.61 7.97 -16.18
N LEU A 33 1.64 7.12 -16.20
CA LEU A 33 2.92 7.43 -16.87
C LEU A 33 2.79 7.47 -18.39
N VAL A 34 1.89 6.65 -18.95
CA VAL A 34 1.66 6.58 -20.42
C VAL A 34 0.65 7.63 -20.88
N SER A 35 -0.38 7.89 -20.06
CA SER A 35 -1.48 8.78 -20.37
C SER A 35 -1.76 9.68 -19.17
N PRO A 36 -0.93 10.70 -18.92
CA PRO A 36 -1.11 11.59 -17.79
C PRO A 36 -2.44 12.36 -17.92
N PRO A 37 -3.19 12.52 -16.81
CA PRO A 37 -4.43 13.27 -16.81
C PRO A 37 -4.19 14.73 -17.21
N VAL A 38 -4.97 15.24 -18.17
CA VAL A 38 -4.84 16.60 -18.70
C VAL A 38 -5.09 17.69 -17.65
N SER A 39 -5.69 17.31 -16.52
CA SER A 39 -6.05 18.21 -15.42
C SER A 39 -4.86 18.75 -14.61
N TYR A 40 -3.66 18.24 -14.84
CA TYR A 40 -2.47 18.55 -14.06
C TYR A 40 -1.36 19.16 -14.94
N GLU A 41 -1.59 20.34 -15.49
CA GLU A 41 -0.58 21.09 -16.25
C GLU A 41 0.42 21.80 -15.32
N GLY A 42 1.63 22.09 -15.79
CA GLY A 42 2.66 22.79 -15.03
C GLY A 42 3.32 21.93 -13.95
N LEU A 43 3.42 22.44 -12.70
CA LEU A 43 4.02 21.71 -11.57
C LEU A 43 3.31 20.38 -11.30
N GLY A 44 2.00 20.32 -11.58
CA GLY A 44 1.20 19.13 -11.47
C GLY A 44 1.68 17.99 -12.39
N ALA A 45 2.23 18.28 -13.56
CA ALA A 45 2.73 17.29 -14.50
C ALA A 45 3.93 16.49 -13.93
N VAL A 46 4.88 17.17 -13.27
CA VAL A 46 6.02 16.54 -12.62
C VAL A 46 5.54 15.67 -11.45
N LEU A 47 4.71 16.21 -10.58
CA LEU A 47 4.15 15.46 -9.45
C LEU A 47 3.31 14.25 -9.93
N THR A 48 2.60 14.40 -11.06
CA THR A 48 1.86 13.30 -11.68
C THR A 48 2.78 12.17 -12.11
N GLY A 49 3.91 12.46 -12.76
CA GLY A 49 4.92 11.45 -13.10
C GLY A 49 5.50 10.77 -11.85
N VAL A 50 5.82 11.54 -10.82
CA VAL A 50 6.40 11.01 -9.57
C VAL A 50 5.42 10.08 -8.85
N TRP A 51 4.16 10.51 -8.65
CA TRP A 51 3.20 9.66 -7.95
C TRP A 51 2.83 8.40 -8.77
N GLY A 52 2.73 8.54 -10.10
CA GLY A 52 2.50 7.40 -10.99
C GLY A 52 3.63 6.37 -10.88
N ALA A 53 4.89 6.82 -10.92
CA ALA A 53 6.05 5.94 -10.76
C ALA A 53 6.09 5.28 -9.36
N PHE A 54 5.83 6.02 -8.30
CA PHE A 54 5.82 5.51 -6.94
C PHE A 54 4.69 4.49 -6.72
N LEU A 55 3.50 4.77 -7.26
CA LEU A 55 2.39 3.85 -7.18
C LEU A 55 2.66 2.58 -7.99
N ALA A 56 3.16 2.71 -9.22
CA ALA A 56 3.47 1.56 -10.09
C ALA A 56 4.55 0.67 -9.45
N ALA A 57 5.70 1.25 -9.10
CA ALA A 57 6.82 0.50 -8.53
C ALA A 57 6.46 -0.08 -7.15
N GLY A 58 5.87 0.71 -6.26
CA GLY A 58 5.47 0.28 -4.93
C GLY A 58 4.48 -0.87 -4.97
N SER A 59 3.41 -0.74 -5.76
CA SER A 59 2.39 -1.77 -5.92
C SER A 59 2.94 -3.05 -6.56
N ALA A 60 3.83 -2.94 -7.55
CA ALA A 60 4.48 -4.09 -8.16
C ALA A 60 5.35 -4.86 -7.16
N ILE A 61 6.17 -4.14 -6.36
CA ILE A 61 6.98 -4.75 -5.29
C ILE A 61 6.09 -5.48 -4.29
N VAL A 62 4.99 -4.85 -3.85
CA VAL A 62 4.05 -5.48 -2.90
C VAL A 62 3.39 -6.71 -3.52
N ALA A 63 2.92 -6.64 -4.76
CA ALA A 63 2.30 -7.77 -5.45
C ALA A 63 3.24 -8.98 -5.53
N VAL A 64 4.49 -8.77 -5.97
CA VAL A 64 5.50 -9.82 -6.07
C VAL A 64 5.87 -10.38 -4.69
N SER A 65 6.09 -9.50 -3.70
CA SER A 65 6.44 -9.90 -2.34
C SER A 65 5.32 -10.72 -1.69
N HIS A 66 4.08 -10.31 -1.90
CA HIS A 66 2.90 -10.99 -1.38
C HIS A 66 2.69 -12.37 -2.04
N ALA A 67 2.83 -12.44 -3.36
CA ALA A 67 2.78 -13.71 -4.09
C ALA A 67 3.91 -14.67 -3.68
N ALA A 68 5.13 -14.14 -3.51
CA ALA A 68 6.31 -14.90 -3.11
C ALA A 68 6.38 -15.21 -1.60
N ARG A 69 5.41 -14.74 -0.79
CA ARG A 69 5.38 -14.88 0.68
C ARG A 69 6.59 -14.26 1.40
N LYS A 70 7.19 -13.23 0.79
CA LYS A 70 8.36 -12.52 1.34
C LYS A 70 7.93 -11.24 2.06
N TYR A 71 7.39 -11.36 3.26
CA TYR A 71 6.82 -10.23 4.01
C TYR A 71 7.82 -9.09 4.30
N LYS A 72 9.13 -9.39 4.42
CA LYS A 72 10.14 -8.36 4.67
C LYS A 72 10.31 -7.38 3.49
N SER A 73 10.15 -7.87 2.26
CA SER A 73 10.24 -7.04 1.05
C SER A 73 8.92 -6.32 0.71
N GLU A 74 7.82 -6.62 1.41
CA GLU A 74 6.53 -5.95 1.24
C GLU A 74 6.59 -4.50 1.79
N VAL A 75 7.30 -4.28 2.91
CA VAL A 75 7.33 -2.98 3.59
C VAL A 75 7.88 -1.84 2.73
N PRO A 76 9.05 -1.96 2.06
CA PRO A 76 9.53 -0.90 1.17
C PRO A 76 8.57 -0.61 0.01
N GLY A 77 7.92 -1.63 -0.55
CA GLY A 77 6.90 -1.44 -1.57
C GLY A 77 5.68 -0.65 -1.06
N LEU A 78 5.22 -0.96 0.16
CA LEU A 78 4.13 -0.22 0.80
C LEU A 78 4.48 1.24 1.07
N ILE A 79 5.73 1.54 1.46
CA ILE A 79 6.20 2.91 1.68
C ILE A 79 6.19 3.70 0.36
N LEU A 80 6.68 3.11 -0.73
CA LEU A 80 6.62 3.74 -2.05
C LEU A 80 5.17 3.97 -2.51
N ALA A 81 4.32 2.96 -2.40
CA ALA A 81 2.91 3.07 -2.75
C ALA A 81 2.20 4.16 -1.92
N LEU A 82 2.50 4.23 -0.61
CA LEU A 82 1.98 5.27 0.28
C LEU A 82 2.43 6.67 -0.19
N GLY A 83 3.69 6.82 -0.59
CA GLY A 83 4.21 8.07 -1.16
C GLY A 83 3.42 8.50 -2.40
N GLY A 84 3.20 7.57 -3.34
CA GLY A 84 2.39 7.83 -4.52
C GLY A 84 0.95 8.23 -4.19
N VAL A 85 0.29 7.48 -3.31
CA VAL A 85 -1.08 7.77 -2.85
C VAL A 85 -1.15 9.14 -2.14
N SER A 86 -0.14 9.49 -1.33
CA SER A 86 -0.11 10.77 -0.61
C SER A 86 0.01 11.96 -1.55
N ILE A 87 0.87 11.89 -2.57
CA ILE A 87 1.00 12.93 -3.58
C ILE A 87 -0.32 13.08 -4.35
N TYR A 88 -0.93 11.97 -4.75
CA TYR A 88 -2.19 12.01 -5.47
C TYR A 88 -3.35 12.54 -4.59
N ALA A 89 -3.36 12.20 -3.31
CA ALA A 89 -4.32 12.76 -2.36
C ALA A 89 -4.17 14.27 -2.24
N TYR A 90 -2.93 14.77 -2.12
CA TYR A 90 -2.66 16.20 -2.07
C TYR A 90 -3.19 16.93 -3.33
N LEU A 91 -2.84 16.45 -4.53
CA LEU A 91 -3.33 17.02 -5.79
C LEU A 91 -4.86 16.97 -5.91
N SER A 92 -5.47 15.89 -5.43
CA SER A 92 -6.93 15.74 -5.44
C SER A 92 -7.62 16.72 -4.48
N TRP A 93 -7.03 17.00 -3.31
CA TRP A 93 -7.52 18.01 -2.38
C TRP A 93 -7.36 19.42 -2.94
N GLU A 94 -6.22 19.74 -3.50
CA GLU A 94 -5.99 21.03 -4.16
C GLU A 94 -7.04 21.26 -5.24
N GLN A 95 -7.29 20.30 -6.11
CA GLN A 95 -8.31 20.39 -7.16
C GLN A 95 -9.72 20.55 -6.58
N THR A 96 -10.03 19.86 -5.47
CA THR A 96 -11.34 19.97 -4.81
C THR A 96 -11.60 21.38 -4.28
N LEU A 97 -10.57 22.00 -3.71
CA LEU A 97 -10.68 23.33 -3.09
C LEU A 97 -10.63 24.48 -4.09
N THR A 98 -9.99 24.28 -5.26
CA THR A 98 -9.74 25.38 -6.21
C THR A 98 -10.64 25.33 -7.44
N THR A 99 -10.84 24.17 -8.04
CA THR A 99 -11.42 24.07 -9.40
C THR A 99 -12.63 23.15 -9.52
N SER A 100 -12.69 22.07 -8.74
CA SER A 100 -13.73 21.03 -8.92
C SER A 100 -14.15 20.41 -7.59
N PRO A 101 -15.16 20.94 -6.90
CA PRO A 101 -15.68 20.36 -5.66
C PRO A 101 -16.11 18.88 -5.81
N GLY A 102 -16.50 18.46 -7.02
CA GLY A 102 -16.84 17.06 -7.33
C GLY A 102 -15.67 16.07 -7.19
N ALA A 103 -14.42 16.53 -7.05
CA ALA A 103 -13.26 15.69 -6.79
C ALA A 103 -13.16 15.24 -5.31
N GLY A 104 -13.93 15.79 -4.39
CA GLY A 104 -13.91 15.50 -2.96
C GLY A 104 -14.03 14.02 -2.60
N PRO A 105 -15.00 13.27 -3.13
CA PRO A 105 -15.13 11.83 -2.86
C PRO A 105 -13.87 11.04 -3.21
N ARG A 106 -13.20 11.38 -4.32
CA ARG A 106 -11.93 10.77 -4.72
C ARG A 106 -10.82 11.07 -3.71
N ALA A 107 -10.71 12.30 -3.24
CA ALA A 107 -9.73 12.70 -2.24
C ALA A 107 -9.95 11.95 -0.91
N CYS A 108 -11.20 11.78 -0.47
CA CYS A 108 -11.53 10.99 0.72
C CYS A 108 -11.16 9.52 0.56
N LEU A 109 -11.43 8.89 -0.59
CA LEU A 109 -11.07 7.50 -0.86
C LEU A 109 -9.54 7.29 -0.81
N LEU A 110 -8.76 8.26 -1.28
CA LEU A 110 -7.31 8.21 -1.20
C LEU A 110 -6.80 8.27 0.25
N LEU A 111 -7.45 9.03 1.12
CA LEU A 111 -7.13 9.04 2.56
C LEU A 111 -7.44 7.68 3.22
N VAL A 112 -8.57 7.06 2.86
CA VAL A 112 -8.90 5.71 3.34
C VAL A 112 -7.83 4.71 2.87
N LEU A 113 -7.44 4.77 1.60
CA LEU A 113 -6.39 3.90 1.07
C LEU A 113 -5.06 4.11 1.78
N ALA A 114 -4.65 5.36 2.03
CA ALA A 114 -3.45 5.67 2.79
C ALA A 114 -3.51 5.10 4.22
N ALA A 115 -4.63 5.24 4.90
CA ALA A 115 -4.84 4.68 6.24
C ALA A 115 -4.72 3.14 6.24
N LEU A 116 -5.28 2.45 5.25
CA LEU A 116 -5.15 1.00 5.09
C LEU A 116 -3.70 0.57 4.86
N ILE A 117 -2.95 1.29 4.03
CA ILE A 117 -1.52 1.02 3.79
C ILE A 117 -0.72 1.22 5.07
N ILE A 118 -0.95 2.30 5.82
CA ILE A 118 -0.29 2.56 7.11
C ILE A 118 -0.62 1.44 8.11
N GLY A 119 -1.89 1.03 8.20
CA GLY A 119 -2.31 -0.08 9.03
C GLY A 119 -1.57 -1.38 8.69
N ARG A 120 -1.42 -1.67 7.40
CA ARG A 120 -0.68 -2.83 6.92
C ARG A 120 0.81 -2.78 7.28
N ILE A 121 1.46 -1.63 7.09
CA ILE A 121 2.87 -1.42 7.48
C ILE A 121 3.04 -1.67 8.98
N ARG A 122 2.19 -1.08 9.82
CA ARG A 122 2.26 -1.26 11.29
C ARG A 122 2.08 -2.72 11.70
N LEU A 123 1.14 -3.43 11.07
CA LEU A 123 0.91 -4.85 11.33
C LEU A 123 2.15 -5.69 11.00
N LEU A 124 2.77 -5.48 9.84
CA LEU A 124 3.98 -6.20 9.44
C LEU A 124 5.16 -5.92 10.38
N MET A 125 5.35 -4.66 10.78
CA MET A 125 6.39 -4.28 11.74
C MET A 125 6.15 -4.90 13.12
N HIS A 126 4.90 -5.02 13.54
CA HIS A 126 4.56 -5.67 14.81
C HIS A 126 4.90 -7.17 14.79
N ILE A 127 4.54 -7.86 13.71
CA ILE A 127 4.85 -9.28 13.52
C ILE A 127 6.38 -9.52 13.53
N ASP A 128 7.16 -8.69 12.82
CA ASP A 128 8.62 -8.81 12.80
C ASP A 128 9.24 -8.61 14.20
N ARG A 129 8.74 -7.64 14.97
CA ARG A 129 9.21 -7.42 16.36
C ARG A 129 8.90 -8.60 17.27
N GLN A 130 7.72 -9.21 17.15
CA GLN A 130 7.37 -10.39 17.94
C GLN A 130 8.25 -11.59 17.56
N ALA A 131 8.48 -11.83 16.27
CA ALA A 131 9.34 -12.90 15.79
C ALA A 131 10.78 -12.78 16.33
N ARG A 132 11.34 -11.55 16.32
CA ARG A 132 12.67 -11.29 16.89
C ARG A 132 12.74 -11.55 18.40
N ARG A 133 11.70 -11.15 19.16
CA ARG A 133 11.64 -11.41 20.61
C ARG A 133 11.61 -12.91 20.91
N MET A 134 10.85 -13.71 20.16
CA MET A 134 10.80 -15.15 20.34
C MET A 134 12.14 -15.83 19.99
N ALA A 135 12.83 -15.35 18.96
CA ALA A 135 14.15 -15.85 18.60
C ALA A 135 15.17 -15.60 19.73
N SER A 136 15.20 -14.39 20.31
CA SER A 136 16.13 -14.06 21.40
C SER A 136 15.89 -14.89 22.68
N LEU A 137 14.63 -15.24 22.98
CA LEU A 137 14.32 -16.10 24.13
C LEU A 137 14.78 -17.55 23.90
N ARG A 138 14.75 -18.02 22.67
CA ARG A 138 15.19 -19.37 22.30
C ARG A 138 16.72 -19.51 22.41
N ASP A 139 17.45 -18.48 21.98
CA ASP A 139 18.92 -18.50 21.99
C ASP A 139 19.47 -18.28 23.40
N GLY A 140 18.77 -17.56 24.29
CA GLY A 140 19.16 -17.35 25.68
C GLY A 140 18.86 -18.55 26.61
N GLY A 141 18.03 -19.50 26.22
CA GLY A 141 17.69 -20.70 26.99
C GLY A 141 18.61 -21.91 26.82
N THR A 142 19.59 -21.85 25.92
CA THR A 142 20.53 -22.94 25.64
C THR A 142 21.90 -22.79 26.33
N GLY A 143 22.01 -21.86 27.30
CA GLY A 143 23.27 -21.52 27.98
C GLY A 143 23.41 -22.03 29.41
N GLU A 144 22.64 -23.09 29.83
CA GLU A 144 22.86 -23.81 31.12
C GLU A 144 23.19 -25.27 30.86
#